data_da614315a811081f4039f50b297b0c69
#
_entry.id   da614315a811081f4039f50b297b0c69
#
_cell.length_a   1.000
_cell.length_b   1.000
_cell.length_c   1.000
_cell.angle_alpha   90.00
_cell.angle_beta   90.00
_cell.angle_gamma   90.00
#
_symmetry.space_group_name_H-M   'P 1'
#
loop_
_entity.id
_entity.type
_entity.pdbx_description
1 polymer ?
#
loop_
_entity_poly.entity_id
_entity_poly.type
_entity_poly.pdbx_seq_one_letter_code
_entity_poly.pdbx_strand_id
1 'polypeptide(L)'
;MTHTNEKSQTMADATEADILLDVAGLNGWYGESHVLHDVALNVHKGEVVTLLGRNGAGKTTTLKAIMGLLKPRKGSIRFNGTQLIDLPARTIARMGMGYVPDDRGIFGSLSVLENLLLPPKVADGGFELSEIYELFPNIEERLTSYGNRLSGGEQQMLSIARILRTGARLILMDEPTEGLAPVIIHQIGHTVRRLKQAGFTILLVEQNFRFAREMADRHYIVQEGRIIDEFHKDEVAANLEKIQGYLGI
;
A
#
# COMPACT_ATOMS: atom_id res chain seq x y z
N MET A 1 -25.89 -29.73 -21.27
CA MET A 1 -24.95 -29.64 -20.13
C MET A 1 -23.65 -28.90 -20.48
N THR A 2 -23.59 -28.12 -21.56
CA THR A 2 -22.36 -27.45 -22.07
C THR A 2 -22.33 -25.94 -21.81
N HIS A 3 -23.43 -25.31 -21.43
CA HIS A 3 -23.49 -23.84 -21.24
C HIS A 3 -23.04 -23.32 -19.86
N THR A 4 -22.88 -24.20 -18.86
CA THR A 4 -22.50 -23.79 -17.49
C THR A 4 -20.98 -23.68 -17.34
N ASN A 5 -20.21 -24.41 -18.12
CA ASN A 5 -18.74 -24.44 -18.02
C ASN A 5 -18.08 -23.22 -18.70
N GLU A 6 -18.64 -22.70 -19.79
CA GLU A 6 -18.11 -21.54 -20.52
C GLU A 6 -18.30 -20.21 -19.74
N LYS A 7 -19.42 -20.07 -19.00
CA LYS A 7 -19.65 -18.87 -18.17
C LYS A 7 -18.72 -18.83 -16.95
N SER A 8 -18.42 -19.98 -16.35
CA SER A 8 -17.48 -20.05 -15.21
C SER A 8 -16.04 -19.80 -15.65
N GLN A 9 -15.65 -20.25 -16.85
CA GLN A 9 -14.33 -20.03 -17.40
C GLN A 9 -14.11 -18.57 -17.84
N THR A 10 -15.11 -17.95 -18.47
CA THR A 10 -15.07 -16.52 -18.86
C THR A 10 -15.08 -15.57 -17.66
N MET A 11 -15.72 -15.92 -16.55
CA MET A 11 -15.65 -15.14 -15.32
C MET A 11 -14.30 -15.31 -14.59
N ALA A 12 -13.69 -16.49 -14.63
CA ALA A 12 -12.36 -16.74 -14.09
C ALA A 12 -11.28 -16.00 -14.91
N ASP A 13 -11.37 -16.04 -16.24
CA ASP A 13 -10.44 -15.34 -17.14
C ASP A 13 -10.57 -13.79 -17.02
N ALA A 14 -11.78 -13.27 -16.80
CA ALA A 14 -12.01 -11.83 -16.56
C ALA A 14 -11.42 -11.36 -15.21
N THR A 15 -11.45 -12.21 -14.18
CA THR A 15 -10.86 -11.91 -12.87
C THR A 15 -9.33 -11.97 -12.89
N GLU A 16 -8.71 -12.85 -13.65
CA GLU A 16 -7.25 -12.91 -13.80
C GLU A 16 -6.69 -11.69 -14.56
N ALA A 17 -7.42 -11.18 -15.56
CA ALA A 17 -7.01 -10.01 -16.34
C ALA A 17 -6.98 -8.70 -15.53
N ASP A 18 -7.68 -8.63 -14.38
CA ASP A 18 -7.75 -7.46 -13.52
C ASP A 18 -6.73 -7.44 -12.36
N ILE A 19 -5.96 -8.53 -12.17
CA ILE A 19 -4.93 -8.57 -11.13
C ILE A 19 -3.78 -7.63 -11.51
N LEU A 20 -3.57 -6.61 -10.70
CA LEU A 20 -2.48 -5.65 -10.87
C LEU A 20 -1.20 -6.11 -10.17
N LEU A 21 -1.32 -6.63 -8.95
CA LEU A 21 -0.23 -7.22 -8.17
C LEU A 21 -0.58 -8.66 -7.82
N ASP A 22 0.31 -9.59 -8.13
CA ASP A 22 0.20 -10.99 -7.77
C ASP A 22 1.48 -11.45 -7.07
N VAL A 23 1.33 -12.01 -5.88
CA VAL A 23 2.42 -12.51 -5.04
C VAL A 23 2.13 -13.97 -4.71
N ALA A 24 3.06 -14.86 -5.04
CA ALA A 24 2.92 -16.29 -4.82
C ALA A 24 4.21 -16.89 -4.24
N GLY A 25 4.07 -17.62 -3.12
CA GLY A 25 5.16 -18.32 -2.48
C GLY A 25 6.32 -17.41 -2.08
N LEU A 26 6.02 -16.17 -1.67
CA LEU A 26 7.06 -15.20 -1.31
C LEU A 26 7.71 -15.57 0.01
N ASN A 27 9.01 -15.81 -0.05
CA ASN A 27 9.89 -16.05 1.07
C ASN A 27 10.93 -14.93 1.15
N GLY A 28 11.25 -14.47 2.36
CA GLY A 28 12.18 -13.37 2.56
C GLY A 28 13.02 -13.51 3.83
N TRP A 29 14.23 -12.95 3.81
CA TRP A 29 15.19 -13.08 4.91
C TRP A 29 15.83 -11.74 5.27
N TYR A 30 16.10 -11.55 6.57
CA TYR A 30 17.06 -10.57 7.08
C TYR A 30 18.33 -11.32 7.51
N GLY A 31 19.40 -11.21 6.71
CA GLY A 31 20.58 -12.06 6.90
C GLY A 31 20.20 -13.54 6.82
N GLU A 32 20.40 -14.28 7.91
CA GLU A 32 20.05 -15.70 8.01
C GLU A 32 18.63 -15.96 8.54
N SER A 33 17.95 -14.92 9.08
CA SER A 33 16.63 -15.07 9.67
C SER A 33 15.56 -15.10 8.58
N HIS A 34 14.89 -16.25 8.43
CA HIS A 34 13.73 -16.42 7.55
C HIS A 34 12.51 -15.74 8.19
N VAL A 35 11.96 -14.73 7.56
CA VAL A 35 10.93 -13.86 8.15
C VAL A 35 9.63 -13.80 7.36
N LEU A 36 9.64 -14.18 6.09
CA LEU A 36 8.42 -14.38 5.28
C LEU A 36 8.38 -15.81 4.79
N HIS A 37 7.23 -16.46 4.96
CA HIS A 37 7.03 -17.88 4.75
C HIS A 37 5.87 -18.12 3.79
N ASP A 38 6.16 -18.32 2.50
CA ASP A 38 5.19 -18.63 1.46
C ASP A 38 4.01 -17.66 1.39
N VAL A 39 4.31 -16.35 1.55
CA VAL A 39 3.27 -15.31 1.47
C VAL A 39 2.66 -15.31 0.08
N ALA A 40 1.32 -15.38 0.03
CA ALA A 40 0.53 -15.30 -1.19
C ALA A 40 -0.60 -14.28 -1.03
N LEU A 41 -0.70 -13.33 -1.95
CA LEU A 41 -1.76 -12.33 -2.01
C LEU A 41 -1.90 -11.79 -3.43
N ASN A 42 -3.05 -11.23 -3.73
CA ASN A 42 -3.24 -10.47 -4.97
C ASN A 42 -3.97 -9.15 -4.70
N VAL A 43 -3.85 -8.20 -5.62
CA VAL A 43 -4.55 -6.91 -5.59
C VAL A 43 -5.05 -6.61 -6.98
N HIS A 44 -6.35 -6.37 -7.11
CA HIS A 44 -6.97 -6.01 -8.38
C HIS A 44 -6.85 -4.50 -8.66
N LYS A 45 -6.96 -4.11 -9.91
CA LYS A 45 -6.96 -2.69 -10.32
C LYS A 45 -8.09 -1.91 -9.64
N GLY A 46 -7.76 -0.76 -9.07
CA GLY A 46 -8.73 0.11 -8.37
C GLY A 46 -9.17 -0.40 -6.99
N GLU A 47 -8.61 -1.52 -6.52
CA GLU A 47 -8.91 -2.11 -5.22
C GLU A 47 -8.08 -1.46 -4.12
N VAL A 48 -8.65 -1.35 -2.93
CA VAL A 48 -7.93 -1.07 -1.68
C VAL A 48 -7.90 -2.35 -0.86
N VAL A 49 -6.71 -2.91 -0.69
CA VAL A 49 -6.46 -4.14 0.10
C VAL A 49 -5.65 -3.79 1.33
N THR A 50 -5.96 -4.41 2.47
CA THR A 50 -5.14 -4.25 3.68
C THR A 50 -4.41 -5.52 4.07
N LEU A 51 -3.19 -5.34 4.60
CA LEU A 51 -2.48 -6.34 5.39
C LEU A 51 -2.65 -5.98 6.86
N LEU A 52 -3.43 -6.77 7.59
CA LEU A 52 -3.72 -6.62 9.00
C LEU A 52 -2.91 -7.64 9.81
N GLY A 53 -2.49 -7.25 11.00
CA GLY A 53 -1.74 -8.15 11.89
C GLY A 53 -1.07 -7.38 13.01
N ARG A 54 -0.61 -8.11 14.01
CA ARG A 54 0.11 -7.54 15.16
C ARG A 54 1.46 -6.97 14.75
N ASN A 55 2.08 -6.18 15.63
CA ASN A 55 3.47 -5.72 15.43
C ASN A 55 4.40 -6.93 15.33
N GLY A 56 5.33 -6.87 14.37
CA GLY A 56 6.24 -7.97 14.09
C GLY A 56 5.64 -9.13 13.27
N ALA A 57 4.37 -9.05 12.84
CA ALA A 57 3.73 -10.12 12.06
C ALA A 57 4.31 -10.32 10.65
N GLY A 58 5.11 -9.36 10.13
CA GLY A 58 5.71 -9.44 8.79
C GLY A 58 5.08 -8.49 7.76
N LYS A 59 4.15 -7.62 8.14
CA LYS A 59 3.44 -6.69 7.25
C LYS A 59 4.39 -5.76 6.46
N THR A 60 5.16 -4.91 7.15
CA THR A 60 6.18 -4.02 6.58
C THR A 60 7.21 -4.80 5.77
N THR A 61 7.62 -5.97 6.26
CA THR A 61 8.57 -6.86 5.58
C THR A 61 8.02 -7.33 4.23
N THR A 62 6.72 -7.63 4.16
CA THR A 62 6.04 -8.00 2.91
C THR A 62 6.07 -6.84 1.91
N LEU A 63 5.75 -5.59 2.32
CA LEU A 63 5.86 -4.43 1.43
C LEU A 63 7.30 -4.20 0.97
N LYS A 64 8.28 -4.27 1.88
CA LYS A 64 9.70 -4.14 1.53
C LYS A 64 10.16 -5.23 0.56
N ALA A 65 9.67 -6.46 0.72
CA ALA A 65 9.95 -7.53 -0.24
C ALA A 65 9.33 -7.24 -1.61
N ILE A 66 8.08 -6.79 -1.69
CA ILE A 66 7.43 -6.43 -2.95
C ILE A 66 8.20 -5.30 -3.64
N MET A 67 8.60 -4.26 -2.92
CA MET A 67 9.37 -3.12 -3.44
C MET A 67 10.82 -3.44 -3.80
N GLY A 68 11.33 -4.65 -3.52
CA GLY A 68 12.74 -5.00 -3.77
C GLY A 68 13.73 -4.39 -2.79
N LEU A 69 13.26 -3.94 -1.65
CA LEU A 69 14.06 -3.39 -0.54
C LEU A 69 14.57 -4.48 0.40
N LEU A 70 13.90 -5.64 0.46
CA LEU A 70 14.35 -6.82 1.19
C LEU A 70 15.09 -7.78 0.24
N LYS A 71 16.28 -8.23 0.66
CA LYS A 71 17.06 -9.28 -0.01
C LYS A 71 17.83 -10.09 1.03
N PRO A 72 17.95 -11.44 0.86
CA PRO A 72 17.39 -12.24 -0.23
C PRO A 72 15.87 -12.42 -0.12
N ARG A 73 15.24 -12.66 -1.27
CA ARG A 73 13.82 -13.03 -1.40
C ARG A 73 13.65 -14.06 -2.51
N LYS A 74 12.66 -14.94 -2.38
CA LYS A 74 12.33 -16.01 -3.36
C LYS A 74 10.83 -16.08 -3.55
N GLY A 75 10.38 -16.71 -4.63
CA GLY A 75 8.97 -16.84 -4.99
C GLY A 75 8.64 -16.08 -6.26
N SER A 76 7.40 -15.66 -6.41
CA SER A 76 6.94 -14.88 -7.56
C SER A 76 6.28 -13.58 -7.06
N ILE A 77 6.63 -12.46 -7.67
CA ILE A 77 5.97 -11.17 -7.49
C ILE A 77 5.74 -10.61 -8.88
N ARG A 78 4.50 -10.49 -9.30
CA ARG A 78 4.15 -9.94 -10.62
C ARG A 78 3.40 -8.63 -10.45
N PHE A 79 3.83 -7.61 -11.18
CA PHE A 79 3.14 -6.33 -11.28
C PHE A 79 2.76 -6.09 -12.73
N ASN A 80 1.46 -5.95 -12.99
CA ASN A 80 0.92 -5.85 -14.34
C ASN A 80 1.51 -6.93 -15.27
N GLY A 81 1.54 -8.19 -14.79
CA GLY A 81 2.09 -9.35 -15.50
C GLY A 81 3.61 -9.48 -15.51
N THR A 82 4.37 -8.42 -15.17
CA THR A 82 5.84 -8.43 -15.18
C THR A 82 6.41 -8.97 -13.88
N GLN A 83 7.33 -9.94 -13.95
CA GLN A 83 8.01 -10.52 -12.78
C GLN A 83 8.99 -9.51 -12.16
N LEU A 84 8.92 -9.33 -10.83
CA LEU A 84 9.71 -8.34 -10.08
C LEU A 84 10.80 -8.97 -9.19
N ILE A 85 10.81 -10.28 -9.00
CA ILE A 85 11.59 -10.95 -7.93
C ILE A 85 13.08 -10.59 -7.95
N ASP A 86 13.67 -10.44 -9.11
CA ASP A 86 15.08 -10.12 -9.29
C ASP A 86 15.36 -8.64 -9.54
N LEU A 87 14.31 -7.82 -9.70
CA LEU A 87 14.46 -6.41 -10.03
C LEU A 87 14.88 -5.58 -8.81
N PRO A 88 15.74 -4.57 -9.01
CA PRO A 88 16.06 -3.61 -7.96
C PRO A 88 14.92 -2.63 -7.71
N ALA A 89 14.80 -2.13 -6.48
CA ALA A 89 13.73 -1.23 -6.04
C ALA A 89 13.52 -0.01 -6.97
N ARG A 90 14.61 0.60 -7.45
CA ARG A 90 14.54 1.74 -8.40
C ARG A 90 13.83 1.39 -9.70
N THR A 91 13.97 0.16 -10.19
CA THR A 91 13.28 -0.30 -11.42
C THR A 91 11.81 -0.53 -11.13
N ILE A 92 11.49 -1.17 -10.01
CA ILE A 92 10.12 -1.42 -9.55
C ILE A 92 9.36 -0.09 -9.40
N ALA A 93 9.96 0.90 -8.73
CA ALA A 93 9.36 2.23 -8.58
C ALA A 93 9.07 2.89 -9.95
N ARG A 94 10.00 2.78 -10.91
CA ARG A 94 9.82 3.33 -12.27
C ARG A 94 8.76 2.63 -13.10
N MET A 95 8.36 1.44 -12.72
CA MET A 95 7.23 0.73 -13.35
C MET A 95 5.86 1.24 -12.89
N GLY A 96 5.81 2.22 -11.98
CA GLY A 96 4.58 2.83 -11.50
C GLY A 96 4.10 2.29 -10.15
N MET A 97 4.99 1.72 -9.34
CA MET A 97 4.71 1.32 -7.96
C MET A 97 5.26 2.36 -6.99
N GLY A 98 4.38 3.04 -6.24
CA GLY A 98 4.74 4.01 -5.21
C GLY A 98 4.83 3.36 -3.83
N TYR A 99 5.74 3.84 -2.97
CA TYR A 99 5.88 3.37 -1.60
C TYR A 99 5.90 4.54 -0.62
N VAL A 100 5.00 4.52 0.33
CA VAL A 100 4.90 5.44 1.47
C VAL A 100 5.36 4.68 2.70
N PRO A 101 6.59 4.88 3.19
CA PRO A 101 7.13 4.13 4.31
C PRO A 101 6.61 4.60 5.68
N ASP A 102 6.75 3.75 6.70
CA ASP A 102 6.39 4.00 8.10
C ASP A 102 7.16 5.19 8.71
N ASP A 103 8.43 5.36 8.34
CA ASP A 103 9.28 6.49 8.75
C ASP A 103 9.01 7.78 7.95
N ARG A 104 7.99 7.78 7.06
CA ARG A 104 7.57 8.87 6.16
C ARG A 104 8.58 9.22 5.07
N GLY A 105 9.85 8.87 5.20
CA GLY A 105 10.92 9.09 4.22
C GLY A 105 11.11 10.56 3.78
N ILE A 106 10.87 11.54 4.70
CA ILE A 106 10.98 12.96 4.40
C ILE A 106 12.44 13.40 4.50
N PHE A 107 12.89 14.17 3.52
CA PHE A 107 14.21 14.81 3.55
C PHE A 107 14.13 16.07 4.42
N GLY A 108 14.57 15.96 5.67
CA GLY A 108 14.42 17.00 6.68
C GLY A 108 15.14 18.32 6.36
N SER A 109 16.22 18.29 5.59
CA SER A 109 17.01 19.44 5.15
C SER A 109 16.49 20.12 3.88
N LEU A 110 15.51 19.51 3.21
CA LEU A 110 14.84 20.08 2.05
C LEU A 110 13.54 20.77 2.47
N SER A 111 13.14 21.80 1.74
CA SER A 111 11.83 22.42 1.89
C SER A 111 10.71 21.46 1.47
N VAL A 112 9.47 21.77 1.83
CA VAL A 112 8.28 21.02 1.41
C VAL A 112 8.21 20.95 -0.11
N LEU A 113 8.40 22.08 -0.80
CA LEU A 113 8.37 22.14 -2.26
C LEU A 113 9.47 21.26 -2.88
N GLU A 114 10.68 21.32 -2.38
CA GLU A 114 11.79 20.46 -2.85
C GLU A 114 11.49 18.98 -2.60
N ASN A 115 10.95 18.63 -1.44
CA ASN A 115 10.49 17.27 -1.17
C ASN A 115 9.43 16.80 -2.18
N LEU A 116 8.45 17.64 -2.52
CA LEU A 116 7.41 17.32 -3.51
C LEU A 116 8.00 17.11 -4.91
N LEU A 117 8.99 17.91 -5.29
CA LEU A 117 9.57 17.88 -6.64
C LEU A 117 10.65 16.82 -6.83
N LEU A 118 11.22 16.29 -5.73
CA LEU A 118 12.35 15.37 -5.76
C LEU A 118 12.08 14.04 -6.50
N PRO A 119 10.92 13.35 -6.29
CA PRO A 119 10.66 12.11 -7.00
C PRO A 119 10.40 12.38 -8.50
N PRO A 120 11.02 11.60 -9.41
CA PRO A 120 10.75 11.73 -10.84
C PRO A 120 9.33 11.28 -11.18
N LYS A 121 8.73 11.87 -12.21
CA LYS A 121 7.52 11.31 -12.83
C LYS A 121 7.88 9.95 -13.46
N VAL A 122 7.09 8.92 -13.17
CA VAL A 122 7.30 7.55 -13.67
C VAL A 122 6.25 7.14 -14.69
N ALA A 123 5.10 7.82 -14.69
CA ALA A 123 4.01 7.64 -15.66
C ALA A 123 3.19 8.94 -15.78
N ASP A 124 2.34 8.99 -16.80
CA ASP A 124 1.35 10.05 -16.97
C ASP A 124 0.22 9.94 -15.93
N GLY A 125 -0.47 11.06 -15.66
CA GLY A 125 -1.60 11.14 -14.74
C GLY A 125 -1.20 11.14 -13.26
N GLY A 126 0.03 11.57 -12.96
CA GLY A 126 0.39 12.02 -11.61
C GLY A 126 -0.30 13.35 -11.30
N PHE A 127 -0.57 13.59 -10.01
CA PHE A 127 -1.23 14.81 -9.56
C PHE A 127 -0.34 16.03 -9.80
N GLU A 128 -0.93 17.09 -10.33
CA GLU A 128 -0.27 18.39 -10.41
C GLU A 128 -0.27 19.05 -9.01
N LEU A 129 0.57 20.09 -8.83
CA LEU A 129 0.70 20.74 -7.52
C LEU A 129 -0.62 21.32 -7.03
N SER A 130 -1.47 21.86 -7.91
CA SER A 130 -2.79 22.37 -7.56
C SER A 130 -3.69 21.27 -6.95
N GLU A 131 -3.70 20.07 -7.53
CA GLU A 131 -4.47 18.93 -7.01
C GLU A 131 -3.92 18.44 -5.66
N ILE A 132 -2.59 18.48 -5.47
CA ILE A 132 -1.95 18.19 -4.18
C ILE A 132 -2.37 19.22 -3.12
N TYR A 133 -2.43 20.50 -3.46
CA TYR A 133 -2.83 21.56 -2.53
C TYR A 133 -4.31 21.47 -2.14
N GLU A 134 -5.17 21.08 -3.09
CA GLU A 134 -6.57 20.78 -2.78
C GLU A 134 -6.73 19.62 -1.79
N LEU A 135 -5.90 18.57 -1.92
CA LEU A 135 -5.91 17.42 -1.01
C LEU A 135 -5.31 17.76 0.36
N PHE A 136 -4.27 18.57 0.36
CA PHE A 136 -3.44 18.88 1.53
C PHE A 136 -3.16 20.38 1.63
N PRO A 137 -4.17 21.22 1.99
CA PRO A 137 -3.97 22.68 2.09
C PRO A 137 -2.84 23.07 3.05
N ASN A 138 -2.65 22.32 4.13
CA ASN A 138 -1.57 22.55 5.09
C ASN A 138 -0.17 22.40 4.47
N ILE A 139 -0.04 21.62 3.39
CA ILE A 139 1.22 21.46 2.66
C ILE A 139 1.51 22.71 1.83
N GLU A 140 0.49 23.32 1.22
CA GLU A 140 0.62 24.57 0.48
C GLU A 140 1.09 25.72 1.39
N GLU A 141 0.53 25.84 2.60
CA GLU A 141 0.93 26.85 3.58
C GLU A 141 2.38 26.72 4.06
N ARG A 142 3.00 25.57 3.85
CA ARG A 142 4.32 25.21 4.36
C ARG A 142 5.40 25.05 3.28
N LEU A 143 5.16 25.43 2.04
CA LEU A 143 6.05 25.15 0.88
C LEU A 143 7.52 25.52 1.10
N THR A 144 7.78 26.60 1.83
CA THR A 144 9.14 27.08 2.14
C THR A 144 9.70 26.54 3.46
N SER A 145 8.88 25.84 4.27
CA SER A 145 9.32 25.23 5.52
C SER A 145 10.19 24.02 5.26
N TYR A 146 11.21 23.78 6.06
CA TYR A 146 12.02 22.57 6.00
C TYR A 146 11.25 21.34 6.52
N GLY A 147 11.52 20.16 5.93
CA GLY A 147 10.83 18.92 6.28
C GLY A 147 10.93 18.54 7.77
N ASN A 148 12.05 18.86 8.43
CA ASN A 148 12.25 18.62 9.86
C ASN A 148 11.48 19.57 10.79
N ARG A 149 10.84 20.61 10.25
CA ARG A 149 9.98 21.56 11.01
C ARG A 149 8.51 21.21 10.91
N LEU A 150 8.16 20.20 10.16
CA LEU A 150 6.78 19.73 10.01
C LEU A 150 6.39 18.85 11.19
N SER A 151 5.13 18.94 11.60
CA SER A 151 4.52 17.96 12.50
C SER A 151 4.47 16.56 11.86
N GLY A 152 4.31 15.51 12.68
CA GLY A 152 4.23 14.15 12.17
C GLY A 152 3.10 13.96 11.14
N GLY A 153 1.96 14.61 11.31
CA GLY A 153 0.85 14.59 10.35
C GLY A 153 1.19 15.28 9.03
N GLU A 154 1.82 16.47 9.09
CA GLU A 154 2.26 17.18 7.88
C GLU A 154 3.33 16.39 7.12
N GLN A 155 4.25 15.73 7.81
CA GLN A 155 5.24 14.84 7.18
C GLN A 155 4.57 13.64 6.49
N GLN A 156 3.55 13.05 7.12
CA GLN A 156 2.79 11.94 6.53
C GLN A 156 2.04 12.37 5.26
N MET A 157 1.37 13.53 5.32
CA MET A 157 0.70 14.09 4.15
C MET A 157 1.69 14.41 3.02
N LEU A 158 2.86 14.97 3.35
CA LEU A 158 3.92 15.24 2.39
C LEU A 158 4.46 13.93 1.77
N SER A 159 4.62 12.87 2.56
CA SER A 159 5.05 11.55 2.07
C SER A 159 4.07 11.00 1.03
N ILE A 160 2.77 11.04 1.31
CA ILE A 160 1.72 10.62 0.36
C ILE A 160 1.74 11.52 -0.88
N ALA A 161 1.75 12.84 -0.70
CA ALA A 161 1.74 13.83 -1.78
C ALA A 161 2.89 13.63 -2.79
N ARG A 162 4.09 13.31 -2.31
CA ARG A 162 5.26 13.03 -3.15
C ARG A 162 5.00 11.86 -4.11
N ILE A 163 4.37 10.80 -3.62
CA ILE A 163 4.08 9.61 -4.44
C ILE A 163 2.97 9.90 -5.44
N LEU A 164 1.94 10.65 -5.07
CA LEU A 164 0.84 11.01 -5.98
C LEU A 164 1.33 11.78 -7.20
N ARG A 165 2.38 12.61 -7.06
CA ARG A 165 2.98 13.36 -8.17
C ARG A 165 3.72 12.49 -9.19
N THR A 166 4.14 11.30 -8.80
CA THR A 166 4.96 10.43 -9.68
C THR A 166 4.18 9.80 -10.83
N GLY A 167 2.85 9.72 -10.74
CA GLY A 167 2.01 8.95 -11.66
C GLY A 167 1.92 7.46 -11.33
N ALA A 168 2.47 7.03 -10.19
CA ALA A 168 2.31 5.65 -9.72
C ALA A 168 0.82 5.33 -9.51
N ARG A 169 0.38 4.15 -9.98
CA ARG A 169 -1.02 3.70 -9.90
C ARG A 169 -1.27 2.63 -8.85
N LEU A 170 -0.24 1.91 -8.44
CA LEU A 170 -0.24 1.09 -7.23
C LEU A 170 0.54 1.80 -6.14
N ILE A 171 -0.10 2.06 -5.01
CA ILE A 171 0.51 2.72 -3.87
C ILE A 171 0.56 1.74 -2.70
N LEU A 172 1.76 1.42 -2.24
CA LEU A 172 2.00 0.67 -1.02
C LEU A 172 2.13 1.66 0.13
N MET A 173 1.28 1.57 1.15
CA MET A 173 1.29 2.44 2.34
C MET A 173 1.59 1.62 3.59
N ASP A 174 2.63 1.99 4.31
CA ASP A 174 3.09 1.29 5.51
C ASP A 174 2.69 2.07 6.77
N GLU A 175 1.68 1.60 7.48
CA GLU A 175 1.13 2.13 8.73
C GLU A 175 0.92 3.68 8.71
N PRO A 176 0.22 4.21 7.69
CA PRO A 176 0.12 5.66 7.48
C PRO A 176 -0.62 6.42 8.60
N THR A 177 -1.31 5.71 9.51
CA THR A 177 -2.04 6.34 10.62
C THR A 177 -1.33 6.25 11.97
N GLU A 178 -0.17 5.55 12.04
CA GLU A 178 0.51 5.29 13.29
C GLU A 178 0.99 6.59 13.97
N GLY A 179 0.68 6.70 15.27
CA GLY A 179 1.13 7.84 16.10
C GLY A 179 0.53 9.20 15.72
N LEU A 180 -0.53 9.24 14.91
CA LEU A 180 -1.14 10.48 14.45
C LEU A 180 -2.41 10.85 15.23
N ALA A 181 -2.67 12.15 15.31
CA ALA A 181 -3.90 12.66 15.89
C ALA A 181 -5.14 12.25 15.07
N PRO A 182 -6.32 12.05 15.70
CA PRO A 182 -7.54 11.60 15.02
C PRO A 182 -7.92 12.46 13.80
N VAL A 183 -7.74 13.78 13.86
CA VAL A 183 -8.03 14.70 12.75
C VAL A 183 -7.18 14.38 11.52
N ILE A 184 -5.91 14.02 11.70
CA ILE A 184 -5.01 13.63 10.60
C ILE A 184 -5.40 12.26 10.05
N ILE A 185 -5.76 11.30 10.91
CA ILE A 185 -6.27 9.99 10.47
C ILE A 185 -7.50 10.15 9.58
N HIS A 186 -8.43 11.04 9.95
CA HIS A 186 -9.59 11.35 9.12
C HIS A 186 -9.22 11.96 7.76
N GLN A 187 -8.22 12.85 7.74
CA GLN A 187 -7.73 13.45 6.50
C GLN A 187 -7.07 12.41 5.58
N ILE A 188 -6.25 11.50 6.13
CA ILE A 188 -5.67 10.38 5.38
C ILE A 188 -6.79 9.47 4.83
N GLY A 189 -7.81 9.15 5.63
CA GLY A 189 -8.95 8.37 5.18
C GLY A 189 -9.72 9.04 4.04
N HIS A 190 -9.91 10.36 4.11
CA HIS A 190 -10.49 11.12 3.00
C HIS A 190 -9.63 11.02 1.73
N THR A 191 -8.31 11.13 1.88
CA THR A 191 -7.36 10.99 0.76
C THR A 191 -7.43 9.60 0.14
N VAL A 192 -7.40 8.53 0.94
CA VAL A 192 -7.50 7.14 0.45
C VAL A 192 -8.81 6.95 -0.34
N ARG A 193 -9.95 7.45 0.16
CA ARG A 193 -11.23 7.39 -0.57
C ARG A 193 -11.19 8.14 -1.90
N ARG A 194 -10.62 9.35 -1.94
CA ARG A 194 -10.46 10.11 -3.19
C ARG A 194 -9.56 9.38 -4.20
N LEU A 195 -8.45 8.81 -3.74
CA LEU A 195 -7.55 8.02 -4.59
C LEU A 195 -8.25 6.79 -5.18
N LYS A 196 -9.01 6.06 -4.36
CA LYS A 196 -9.82 4.94 -4.83
C LYS A 196 -10.81 5.37 -5.90
N GLN A 197 -11.54 6.46 -5.68
CA GLN A 197 -12.48 7.01 -6.67
C GLN A 197 -11.80 7.45 -7.97
N ALA A 198 -10.55 7.89 -7.88
CA ALA A 198 -9.71 8.23 -9.04
C ALA A 198 -9.04 7.00 -9.71
N GLY A 199 -9.39 5.77 -9.28
CA GLY A 199 -8.93 4.52 -9.88
C GLY A 199 -7.52 4.08 -9.45
N PHE A 200 -6.98 4.64 -8.35
CA PHE A 200 -5.74 4.15 -7.78
C PHE A 200 -5.96 2.81 -7.08
N THR A 201 -4.95 1.96 -7.18
CA THR A 201 -4.87 0.69 -6.43
C THR A 201 -4.00 0.91 -5.20
N ILE A 202 -4.44 0.43 -4.04
CA ILE A 202 -3.73 0.66 -2.78
C ILE A 202 -3.56 -0.65 -2.02
N LEU A 203 -2.34 -0.97 -1.65
CA LEU A 203 -2.03 -2.00 -0.67
C LEU A 203 -1.58 -1.32 0.62
N LEU A 204 -2.40 -1.42 1.66
CA LEU A 204 -2.29 -0.70 2.91
C LEU A 204 -1.92 -1.64 4.04
N VAL A 205 -0.77 -1.44 4.66
CA VAL A 205 -0.42 -2.09 5.93
C VAL A 205 -0.99 -1.25 7.06
N GLU A 206 -1.75 -1.87 7.96
CA GLU A 206 -2.35 -1.19 9.11
C GLU A 206 -2.46 -2.10 10.34
N GLN A 207 -2.37 -1.49 11.50
CA GLN A 207 -2.73 -2.08 12.78
C GLN A 207 -4.08 -1.53 13.28
N ASN A 208 -4.43 -0.32 12.87
CA ASN A 208 -5.69 0.32 13.20
C ASN A 208 -6.84 -0.33 12.40
N PHE A 209 -7.39 -1.41 12.94
CA PHE A 209 -8.47 -2.15 12.29
C PHE A 209 -9.71 -1.30 12.01
N ARG A 210 -10.04 -0.34 12.90
CA ARG A 210 -11.19 0.56 12.67
C ARG A 210 -10.99 1.39 11.40
N PHE A 211 -9.81 1.93 11.19
CA PHE A 211 -9.45 2.67 9.98
C PHE A 211 -9.45 1.75 8.75
N ALA A 212 -8.77 0.61 8.84
CA ALA A 212 -8.64 -0.34 7.74
C ALA A 212 -10.00 -0.82 7.20
N ARG A 213 -10.91 -1.23 8.08
CA ARG A 213 -12.23 -1.74 7.70
C ARG A 213 -13.12 -0.71 6.99
N GLU A 214 -12.90 0.60 7.24
CA GLU A 214 -13.63 1.67 6.58
C GLU A 214 -13.11 1.96 5.16
N MET A 215 -11.84 1.65 4.89
CA MET A 215 -11.15 2.01 3.65
C MET A 215 -11.11 0.88 2.63
N ALA A 216 -10.91 -0.37 3.09
CA ALA A 216 -10.55 -1.48 2.23
C ALA A 216 -11.76 -2.25 1.69
N ASP A 217 -11.56 -2.89 0.55
CA ASP A 217 -12.47 -3.84 -0.07
C ASP A 217 -12.20 -5.25 0.41
N ARG A 218 -10.93 -5.53 0.77
CA ARG A 218 -10.45 -6.84 1.17
C ARG A 218 -9.32 -6.72 2.20
N HIS A 219 -9.25 -7.71 3.10
CA HIS A 219 -8.32 -7.76 4.22
C HIS A 219 -7.61 -9.10 4.24
N TYR A 220 -6.27 -9.09 4.19
CA TYR A 220 -5.44 -10.23 4.50
C TYR A 220 -4.97 -10.15 5.94
N ILE A 221 -5.01 -11.27 6.67
CA ILE A 221 -4.47 -11.38 8.02
C ILE A 221 -3.06 -11.96 7.95
N VAL A 222 -2.11 -11.21 8.50
CA VAL A 222 -0.69 -11.59 8.55
C VAL A 222 -0.33 -12.02 9.97
N GLN A 223 0.25 -13.20 10.11
CA GLN A 223 0.79 -13.71 11.36
C GLN A 223 2.10 -14.47 11.09
N GLU A 224 3.15 -14.18 11.85
CA GLU A 224 4.44 -14.88 11.78
C GLU A 224 4.97 -15.03 10.33
N GLY A 225 4.89 -13.95 9.56
CA GLY A 225 5.36 -13.91 8.16
C GLY A 225 4.53 -14.72 7.17
N ARG A 226 3.28 -15.06 7.50
CA ARG A 226 2.34 -15.80 6.65
C ARG A 226 1.03 -15.05 6.48
N ILE A 227 0.35 -15.24 5.37
CA ILE A 227 -1.08 -14.94 5.26
C ILE A 227 -1.83 -16.15 5.82
N ILE A 228 -2.64 -15.91 6.85
CA ILE A 228 -3.40 -16.98 7.54
C ILE A 228 -4.88 -16.93 7.24
N ASP A 229 -5.39 -15.81 6.77
CA ASP A 229 -6.81 -15.64 6.43
C ASP A 229 -7.02 -14.47 5.49
N GLU A 230 -8.19 -14.43 4.85
CA GLU A 230 -8.63 -13.37 3.94
C GLU A 230 -10.12 -13.10 4.15
N PHE A 231 -10.53 -11.83 4.13
CA PHE A 231 -11.92 -11.41 4.29
C PHE A 231 -12.27 -10.31 3.30
N HIS A 232 -13.37 -10.47 2.59
CA HIS A 232 -13.99 -9.37 1.84
C HIS A 232 -14.72 -8.41 2.79
N LYS A 233 -14.90 -7.18 2.35
CA LYS A 233 -15.53 -6.11 3.14
C LYS A 233 -16.89 -6.50 3.73
N ASP A 234 -17.71 -7.19 2.97
CA ASP A 234 -19.04 -7.65 3.36
C ASP A 234 -19.01 -8.80 4.37
N GLU A 235 -17.92 -9.55 4.45
CA GLU A 235 -17.71 -10.65 5.40
C GLU A 235 -17.21 -10.17 6.77
N VAL A 236 -16.67 -8.95 6.85
CA VAL A 236 -16.04 -8.41 8.08
C VAL A 236 -17.00 -8.39 9.26
N ALA A 237 -18.27 -8.01 9.05
CA ALA A 237 -19.23 -7.93 10.14
C ALA A 237 -19.55 -9.30 10.74
N ALA A 238 -19.64 -10.34 9.92
CA ALA A 238 -19.92 -11.72 10.35
C ALA A 238 -18.69 -12.38 11.01
N ASN A 239 -17.48 -11.91 10.71
CA ASN A 239 -16.22 -12.47 11.21
C ASN A 239 -15.50 -11.57 12.23
N LEU A 240 -16.18 -10.58 12.80
CA LEU A 240 -15.58 -9.55 13.62
C LEU A 240 -14.77 -10.12 14.80
N GLU A 241 -15.34 -11.05 15.58
CA GLU A 241 -14.69 -11.69 16.72
C GLU A 241 -13.43 -12.47 16.30
N LYS A 242 -13.48 -13.17 15.18
CA LYS A 242 -12.34 -13.92 14.63
C LYS A 242 -11.21 -12.98 14.23
N ILE A 243 -11.53 -11.89 13.53
CA ILE A 243 -10.54 -10.87 13.13
C ILE A 243 -9.92 -10.21 14.35
N GLN A 244 -10.74 -9.81 15.33
CA GLN A 244 -10.25 -9.22 16.58
C GLN A 244 -9.34 -10.18 17.35
N GLY A 245 -9.67 -11.47 17.37
CA GLY A 245 -8.84 -12.52 17.97
C GLY A 245 -7.44 -12.59 17.32
N TYR A 246 -7.36 -12.53 16.00
CA TYR A 246 -6.06 -12.49 15.28
C TYR A 246 -5.26 -11.23 15.61
N LEU A 247 -5.93 -10.09 15.75
CA LEU A 247 -5.27 -8.81 16.03
C LEU A 247 -4.94 -8.61 17.50
N GLY A 248 -5.58 -9.38 18.41
CA GLY A 248 -5.40 -9.29 19.85
C GLY A 248 -6.05 -8.04 20.46
N ILE A 249 -7.22 -7.64 19.96
CA ILE A 249 -7.98 -6.46 20.39
C ILE A 249 -9.41 -6.83 20.77
#